data_359362e1de11ad85ed8181f11231521f
#
_entry.id   359362e1de11ad85ed8181f11231521f
#
_cell.length_a   1.000
_cell.length_b   1.000
_cell.length_c   1.000
_cell.angle_alpha   90.00
_cell.angle_beta   90.00
_cell.angle_gamma   90.00
#
_symmetry.space_group_name_H-M   'P 1'
#
loop_
_entity.id
_entity.type
_entity.pdbx_description
1 polymer ?
#
loop_
_entity_poly.entity_id
_entity_poly.type
_entity_poly.pdbx_seq_one_letter_code
_entity_poly.pdbx_strand_id
1 'polypeptide(L)'
;FTGDLEKEGEEHLVEYNELPHVVLYKAGHHGSKTSSNDVLLKEITPEYVVVCCCAGYNQYGAAEENVFPTQAFCDRISAYTDKVYVTIMWDEDNNGFRDMNGDVVFYYGKGESETEKTLKLWCSNNMTVLKDTDWFRQNRTWGGE
;
A
#
# COMPACT_ATOMS: atom_id res chain seq x y z
N PHE A 1 5.22 9.99 -1.92
CA PHE A 1 3.79 10.24 -1.62
C PHE A 1 3.17 10.95 -2.81
N THR A 2 2.21 10.31 -3.50
CA THR A 2 1.61 10.82 -4.75
C THR A 2 0.18 11.35 -4.56
N GLY A 3 -0.34 11.31 -3.33
CA GLY A 3 -1.74 11.68 -3.08
C GLY A 3 -2.69 10.79 -3.88
N ASP A 4 -3.64 11.40 -4.55
CA ASP A 4 -4.62 10.71 -5.40
C ASP A 4 -4.27 10.81 -6.89
N LEU A 5 -2.97 10.91 -7.20
CA LEU A 5 -2.48 10.93 -8.58
C LEU A 5 -2.91 9.65 -9.30
N GLU A 6 -3.56 9.80 -10.43
CA GLU A 6 -4.01 8.73 -11.30
C GLU A 6 -3.05 8.51 -12.48
N LYS A 7 -3.35 7.54 -13.32
CA LYS A 7 -2.46 7.05 -14.38
C LYS A 7 -1.83 8.16 -15.23
N GLU A 8 -2.63 9.11 -15.73
CA GLU A 8 -2.14 10.21 -16.57
C GLU A 8 -1.12 11.10 -15.81
N GLY A 9 -1.41 11.37 -14.53
CA GLY A 9 -0.48 12.13 -13.69
C GLY A 9 0.78 11.34 -13.35
N GLU A 10 0.70 10.02 -13.18
CA GLU A 10 1.86 9.15 -12.98
C GLU A 10 2.73 9.07 -14.25
N GLU A 11 2.11 8.99 -15.43
CA GLU A 11 2.80 9.05 -16.72
C GLU A 11 3.58 10.36 -16.87
N HIS A 12 2.95 11.51 -16.58
CA HIS A 12 3.62 12.81 -16.61
C HIS A 12 4.73 12.91 -15.55
N LEU A 13 4.50 12.38 -14.35
CA LEU A 13 5.52 12.39 -13.28
C LEU A 13 6.80 11.68 -13.74
N VAL A 14 6.66 10.52 -14.37
CA VAL A 14 7.78 9.73 -14.90
C VAL A 14 8.42 10.39 -16.13
N GLU A 15 7.61 10.95 -17.04
CA GLU A 15 8.10 11.59 -18.25
C GLU A 15 9.02 12.79 -17.95
N TYR A 16 8.68 13.58 -16.94
CA TYR A 16 9.37 14.85 -16.65
C TYR A 16 10.36 14.77 -15.48
N ASN A 17 10.56 13.60 -14.86
CA ASN A 17 11.46 13.47 -13.73
C ASN A 17 12.25 12.16 -13.76
N GLU A 18 13.48 12.20 -13.29
CA GLU A 18 14.24 11.01 -12.92
C GLU A 18 13.85 10.62 -11.51
N LEU A 19 13.08 9.54 -11.36
CA LEU A 19 12.62 9.08 -10.07
C LEU A 19 13.60 8.04 -9.48
N PRO A 20 13.98 8.16 -8.21
CA PRO A 20 14.84 7.17 -7.57
C PRO A 20 14.03 5.91 -7.19
N HIS A 21 14.73 4.80 -7.03
CA HIS A 21 14.26 3.72 -6.18
C HIS A 21 13.82 4.25 -4.81
N VAL A 22 12.67 3.80 -4.30
CA VAL A 22 12.13 4.27 -3.02
C VAL A 22 12.02 3.15 -2.01
N VAL A 23 12.45 3.43 -0.79
CA VAL A 23 12.32 2.48 0.33
C VAL A 23 10.87 2.44 0.82
N LEU A 24 10.19 3.57 0.85
CA LEU A 24 8.80 3.69 1.29
C LEU A 24 7.93 4.34 0.23
N TYR A 25 6.85 3.67 -0.15
CA TYR A 25 5.79 4.20 -0.98
C TYR A 25 4.45 4.21 -0.22
N LYS A 26 3.83 5.38 -0.07
CA LYS A 26 2.42 5.44 0.29
C LYS A 26 1.60 5.24 -0.97
N ALA A 27 0.83 4.17 -1.05
CA ALA A 27 -0.01 3.86 -2.19
C ALA A 27 -0.89 5.05 -2.61
N GLY A 28 -0.87 5.37 -3.90
CA GLY A 28 -1.71 6.41 -4.46
C GLY A 28 -3.19 6.07 -4.31
N HIS A 29 -4.02 7.09 -4.08
CA HIS A 29 -5.49 7.00 -4.05
C HIS A 29 -6.00 5.78 -3.26
N HIS A 30 -5.44 5.58 -2.05
CA HIS A 30 -5.86 4.53 -1.10
C HIS A 30 -5.77 3.08 -1.62
N GLY A 31 -4.93 2.81 -2.62
CA GLY A 31 -4.88 1.51 -3.30
C GLY A 31 -6.00 1.32 -4.33
N SER A 32 -6.41 2.42 -4.99
CA SER A 32 -7.39 2.42 -6.08
C SER A 32 -6.88 1.70 -7.33
N LYS A 33 -7.82 1.21 -8.14
CA LYS A 33 -7.52 0.68 -9.48
C LYS A 33 -6.95 1.71 -10.46
N THR A 34 -7.13 3.01 -10.20
CA THR A 34 -6.71 4.11 -11.08
C THR A 34 -5.30 4.62 -10.80
N SER A 35 -4.71 4.26 -9.65
CA SER A 35 -3.40 4.74 -9.18
C SER A 35 -2.42 3.60 -8.95
N SER A 36 -1.16 3.94 -8.69
CA SER A 36 -0.09 2.93 -8.51
C SER A 36 0.05 2.05 -9.76
N ASN A 37 0.14 2.68 -10.92
CA ASN A 37 0.26 1.98 -12.20
C ASN A 37 1.71 1.55 -12.45
N ASP A 38 1.86 0.55 -13.33
CA ASP A 38 3.18 -0.03 -13.67
C ASP A 38 4.18 1.00 -14.18
N VAL A 39 3.72 2.06 -14.86
CA VAL A 39 4.58 3.15 -15.33
C VAL A 39 5.36 3.78 -14.17
N LEU A 40 4.69 4.05 -13.05
CA LEU A 40 5.32 4.58 -11.83
C LEU A 40 6.08 3.50 -11.07
N LEU A 41 5.45 2.34 -10.83
CA LEU A 41 6.01 1.29 -9.99
C LEU A 41 7.32 0.71 -10.52
N LYS A 42 7.49 0.64 -11.85
CA LYS A 42 8.75 0.21 -12.49
C LYS A 42 9.91 1.16 -12.21
N GLU A 43 9.64 2.45 -12.17
CA GLU A 43 10.67 3.46 -11.88
C GLU A 43 11.05 3.46 -10.40
N ILE A 44 10.06 3.50 -9.52
CA ILE A 44 10.32 3.65 -8.07
C ILE A 44 10.65 2.35 -7.35
N THR A 45 10.30 1.19 -7.91
CA THR A 45 10.56 -0.17 -7.35
C THR A 45 10.50 -0.22 -5.83
N PRO A 46 9.33 0.00 -5.19
CA PRO A 46 9.24 0.24 -3.75
C PRO A 46 9.58 -1.00 -2.93
N GLU A 47 10.30 -0.81 -1.80
CA GLU A 47 10.58 -1.89 -0.85
C GLU A 47 9.42 -2.13 0.12
N TYR A 48 8.86 -1.05 0.67
CA TYR A 48 7.71 -1.07 1.59
C TYR A 48 6.59 -0.23 1.03
N VAL A 49 5.36 -0.72 1.19
CA VAL A 49 4.16 -0.01 0.75
C VAL A 49 3.18 0.12 1.89
N VAL A 50 2.63 1.32 2.08
CA VAL A 50 1.56 1.57 3.04
C VAL A 50 0.31 2.02 2.31
N VAL A 51 -0.80 1.36 2.57
CA VAL A 51 -2.12 1.74 2.08
C VAL A 51 -2.91 2.35 3.23
N CYS A 52 -3.13 3.64 3.18
CA CYS A 52 -3.97 4.33 4.16
C CYS A 52 -5.44 4.24 3.69
N CYS A 53 -6.10 3.16 4.03
CA CYS A 53 -7.52 2.94 3.69
C CYS A 53 -8.21 2.14 4.79
N CYS A 54 -9.54 2.06 4.70
CA CYS A 54 -10.32 1.06 5.40
C CYS A 54 -10.55 -0.13 4.47
N ALA A 55 -9.79 -1.21 4.64
CA ALA A 55 -9.91 -2.39 3.82
C ALA A 55 -11.32 -3.00 3.95
N GLY A 56 -11.94 -3.29 2.81
CA GLY A 56 -13.26 -3.90 2.78
C GLY A 56 -14.43 -2.92 2.90
N TYR A 57 -14.18 -1.65 3.23
CA TYR A 57 -15.28 -0.68 3.36
C TYR A 57 -15.75 -0.17 1.99
N ASN A 58 -17.06 -0.23 1.80
CA ASN A 58 -17.71 0.18 0.57
C ASN A 58 -17.97 1.71 0.54
N GLN A 59 -16.90 2.49 0.50
CA GLN A 59 -16.98 3.95 0.55
C GLN A 59 -17.45 4.58 -0.78
N TYR A 60 -17.06 3.97 -1.90
CA TYR A 60 -17.24 4.56 -3.25
C TYR A 60 -18.20 3.77 -4.14
N GLY A 61 -19.08 2.97 -3.57
CA GLY A 61 -20.10 2.21 -4.28
C GLY A 61 -20.02 0.70 -4.02
N ALA A 62 -21.12 0.01 -4.29
CA ALA A 62 -21.28 -1.42 -3.99
C ALA A 62 -20.49 -2.36 -4.90
N ALA A 63 -19.84 -1.85 -5.95
CA ALA A 63 -19.06 -2.67 -6.85
C ALA A 63 -17.75 -3.10 -6.16
N GLU A 64 -17.51 -4.40 -6.10
CA GLU A 64 -16.33 -5.00 -5.47
C GLU A 64 -15.01 -4.40 -6.00
N GLU A 65 -14.98 -4.04 -7.28
CA GLU A 65 -13.83 -3.39 -7.93
C GLU A 65 -13.47 -2.01 -7.38
N ASN A 66 -14.35 -1.38 -6.58
CA ASN A 66 -14.15 -0.09 -5.93
C ASN A 66 -13.86 -0.21 -4.43
N VAL A 67 -13.85 -1.42 -3.88
CA VAL A 67 -13.50 -1.68 -2.48
C VAL A 67 -11.99 -1.70 -2.32
N PHE A 68 -11.45 -0.84 -1.46
CA PHE A 68 -10.02 -0.69 -1.23
C PHE A 68 -9.45 -1.72 -0.23
N PRO A 69 -8.15 -2.06 -0.37
CA PRO A 69 -7.37 -1.93 -1.58
C PRO A 69 -7.94 -2.81 -2.69
N THR A 70 -7.96 -2.30 -3.92
CA THR A 70 -8.57 -2.99 -5.05
C THR A 70 -7.73 -4.18 -5.53
N GLN A 71 -8.37 -5.17 -6.16
CA GLN A 71 -7.63 -6.30 -6.76
C GLN A 71 -6.60 -5.80 -7.78
N ALA A 72 -6.97 -4.84 -8.64
CA ALA A 72 -6.06 -4.28 -9.63
C ALA A 72 -4.81 -3.62 -9.03
N PHE A 73 -4.92 -3.00 -7.83
CA PHE A 73 -3.74 -2.53 -7.10
C PHE A 73 -2.91 -3.72 -6.60
N CYS A 74 -3.54 -4.73 -6.00
CA CYS A 74 -2.84 -5.91 -5.48
C CYS A 74 -2.09 -6.65 -6.58
N ASP A 75 -2.68 -6.81 -7.76
CA ASP A 75 -2.06 -7.46 -8.93
C ASP A 75 -0.79 -6.72 -9.36
N ARG A 76 -0.83 -5.39 -9.43
CA ARG A 76 0.34 -4.60 -9.83
C ARG A 76 1.44 -4.60 -8.77
N ILE A 77 1.08 -4.33 -7.51
CA ILE A 77 2.09 -4.17 -6.46
C ILE A 77 2.81 -5.47 -6.11
N SER A 78 2.15 -6.61 -6.29
CA SER A 78 2.71 -7.94 -6.03
C SER A 78 3.94 -8.26 -6.86
N ALA A 79 4.11 -7.63 -8.03
CA ALA A 79 5.29 -7.79 -8.87
C ALA A 79 6.55 -7.10 -8.29
N TYR A 80 6.39 -6.23 -7.29
CA TYR A 80 7.48 -5.41 -6.76
C TYR A 80 7.83 -5.72 -5.31
N THR A 81 6.82 -5.93 -4.46
CA THR A 81 7.04 -6.24 -3.05
C THR A 81 5.83 -6.92 -2.42
N ASP A 82 6.09 -7.78 -1.44
CA ASP A 82 5.06 -8.36 -0.56
C ASP A 82 4.93 -7.61 0.78
N LYS A 83 5.79 -6.60 1.03
CA LYS A 83 5.81 -5.80 2.26
C LYS A 83 4.78 -4.67 2.19
N VAL A 84 3.50 -5.04 2.09
CA VAL A 84 2.37 -4.11 2.02
C VAL A 84 1.61 -4.12 3.34
N TYR A 85 1.37 -2.94 3.90
CA TYR A 85 0.70 -2.72 5.19
C TYR A 85 -0.53 -1.84 5.01
N VAL A 86 -1.60 -2.13 5.73
CA VAL A 86 -2.89 -1.40 5.64
C VAL A 86 -3.31 -0.90 7.01
N THR A 87 -3.72 0.35 7.10
CA THR A 87 -4.02 0.98 8.40
C THR A 87 -5.18 0.35 9.13
N ILE A 88 -6.39 0.36 8.55
CA ILE A 88 -7.62 -0.13 9.17
C ILE A 88 -8.43 -1.02 8.24
N MET A 89 -9.41 -1.72 8.79
CA MET A 89 -10.35 -2.55 8.02
C MET A 89 -11.78 -2.36 8.53
N TRP A 90 -12.73 -2.70 7.68
CA TRP A 90 -14.12 -2.80 8.06
C TRP A 90 -14.37 -4.15 8.76
N ASP A 91 -15.05 -4.10 9.87
CA ASP A 91 -15.48 -5.25 10.65
C ASP A 91 -17.00 -5.37 10.54
N GLU A 92 -17.46 -6.29 9.69
CA GLU A 92 -18.89 -6.51 9.45
C GLU A 92 -19.62 -7.01 10.68
N ASP A 93 -18.97 -7.86 11.48
CA ASP A 93 -19.58 -8.46 12.68
C ASP A 93 -19.92 -7.41 13.74
N ASN A 94 -19.08 -6.38 13.85
CA ASN A 94 -19.24 -5.31 14.81
C ASN A 94 -19.78 -4.01 14.17
N ASN A 95 -20.06 -4.00 12.87
CA ASN A 95 -20.52 -2.84 12.10
C ASN A 95 -19.66 -1.60 12.40
N GLY A 96 -18.35 -1.72 12.30
CA GLY A 96 -17.40 -0.68 12.67
C GLY A 96 -16.02 -0.82 12.05
N PHE A 97 -15.14 0.08 12.45
CA PHE A 97 -13.74 0.07 12.01
C PHE A 97 -12.88 -0.59 13.08
N ARG A 98 -11.89 -1.36 12.63
CA ARG A 98 -10.83 -1.88 13.51
C ARG A 98 -9.47 -1.74 12.85
N ASP A 99 -8.41 -1.74 13.66
CA ASP A 99 -7.05 -1.72 13.16
C ASP A 99 -6.73 -3.01 12.41
N MET A 100 -6.12 -2.87 11.22
CA MET A 100 -5.39 -3.95 10.54
C MET A 100 -3.94 -3.92 11.04
N ASN A 101 -3.11 -3.02 10.52
CA ASN A 101 -1.80 -2.76 11.11
C ASN A 101 -1.84 -1.62 12.13
N GLY A 102 -2.87 -0.77 12.11
CA GLY A 102 -2.98 0.44 12.92
C GLY A 102 -2.12 1.57 12.37
N ASP A 103 -1.49 2.32 13.26
CA ASP A 103 -0.48 3.30 12.87
C ASP A 103 0.75 2.60 12.32
N VAL A 104 1.17 3.00 11.12
CA VAL A 104 2.39 2.48 10.48
C VAL A 104 3.49 3.52 10.56
N VAL A 105 4.51 3.25 11.37
CA VAL A 105 5.59 4.18 11.69
C VAL A 105 6.87 3.73 11.03
N PHE A 106 7.46 4.62 10.24
CA PHE A 106 8.80 4.46 9.69
C PHE A 106 9.76 5.40 10.40
N TYR A 107 10.78 4.83 10.99
CA TYR A 107 11.89 5.57 11.56
C TYR A 107 13.11 5.40 10.67
N TYR A 108 13.64 6.51 10.19
CA TYR A 108 14.90 6.57 9.47
C TYR A 108 15.92 7.36 10.30
N GLY A 109 16.98 6.71 10.73
CA GLY A 109 17.93 7.34 11.62
C GLY A 109 19.28 6.63 11.69
N LYS A 110 20.10 7.04 12.65
CA LYS A 110 21.38 6.39 12.92
C LYS A 110 21.15 4.93 13.31
N GLY A 111 21.88 4.02 12.65
CA GLY A 111 21.97 2.62 13.03
C GLY A 111 22.88 2.41 14.25
N GLU A 112 23.44 1.23 14.37
CA GLU A 112 24.36 0.87 15.47
C GLU A 112 25.71 1.60 15.39
N SER A 113 26.07 2.13 14.20
CA SER A 113 27.25 2.97 14.00
C SER A 113 26.86 4.39 13.55
N GLU A 114 27.74 5.39 13.76
CA GLU A 114 27.47 6.77 13.36
C GLU A 114 27.34 6.98 11.85
N THR A 115 27.85 6.04 11.06
CA THR A 115 27.85 6.09 9.59
C THR A 115 26.73 5.26 8.96
N GLU A 116 26.12 4.37 9.73
CA GLU A 116 25.04 3.51 9.24
C GLU A 116 23.68 4.14 9.51
N LYS A 117 22.88 4.24 8.45
CA LYS A 117 21.47 4.67 8.56
C LYS A 117 20.60 3.46 8.37
N THR A 118 19.69 3.24 9.30
CA THR A 118 18.74 2.13 9.23
C THR A 118 17.31 2.65 9.16
N LEU A 119 16.51 1.96 8.36
CA LEU A 119 15.07 2.10 8.37
C LEU A 119 14.49 1.06 9.33
N LYS A 120 13.64 1.50 10.24
CA LYS A 120 12.85 0.63 11.11
C LYS A 120 11.39 0.84 10.85
N LEU A 121 10.66 -0.26 10.68
CA LEU A 121 9.21 -0.27 10.57
C LEU A 121 8.60 -0.79 11.87
N TRP A 122 7.54 -0.13 12.32
CA TRP A 122 6.72 -0.57 13.43
C TRP A 122 5.24 -0.25 13.16
N CYS A 123 4.36 -1.16 13.56
CA CYS A 123 2.91 -0.97 13.48
C CYS A 123 2.28 -1.08 14.86
N SER A 124 1.31 -0.23 15.17
CA SER A 124 0.71 -0.16 16.52
C SER A 124 -0.11 -1.40 16.89
N ASN A 125 -0.69 -2.10 15.91
CA ASN A 125 -1.49 -3.30 16.15
C ASN A 125 -0.69 -4.60 15.90
N ASN A 126 -0.23 -4.81 14.66
CA ASN A 126 0.56 -5.99 14.29
C ASN A 126 1.40 -5.71 13.03
N MET A 127 2.36 -6.59 12.75
CA MET A 127 3.28 -6.50 11.60
C MET A 127 2.91 -7.44 10.44
N THR A 128 1.67 -7.94 10.41
CA THR A 128 1.20 -8.85 9.36
C THR A 128 1.08 -8.10 8.04
N VAL A 129 1.78 -8.57 7.00
CA VAL A 129 1.64 -8.00 5.65
C VAL A 129 0.26 -8.30 5.07
N LEU A 130 -0.22 -7.43 4.17
CA LEU A 130 -1.57 -7.50 3.61
C LEU A 130 -1.96 -8.89 3.12
N LYS A 131 -1.12 -9.54 2.31
CA LYS A 131 -1.38 -10.86 1.71
C LYS A 131 -1.59 -11.98 2.74
N ASP A 132 -1.07 -11.82 3.95
CA ASP A 132 -1.15 -12.81 5.03
C ASP A 132 -2.31 -12.56 5.99
N THR A 133 -3.09 -11.50 5.78
CA THR A 133 -4.28 -11.21 6.59
C THR A 133 -5.45 -12.11 6.20
N ASP A 134 -6.32 -12.44 7.16
CA ASP A 134 -7.53 -13.21 6.90
C ASP A 134 -8.47 -12.48 5.94
N TRP A 135 -8.58 -11.16 6.10
CA TRP A 135 -9.37 -10.33 5.18
C TRP A 135 -8.90 -10.50 3.73
N PHE A 136 -7.59 -10.43 3.48
CA PHE A 136 -7.05 -10.55 2.12
C PHE A 136 -7.34 -11.93 1.52
N ARG A 137 -7.06 -12.99 2.26
CA ARG A 137 -7.29 -14.38 1.80
C ARG A 137 -8.74 -14.69 1.45
N GLN A 138 -9.69 -13.97 2.06
CA GLN A 138 -11.12 -14.11 1.80
C GLN A 138 -11.60 -13.25 0.62
N ASN A 139 -10.95 -12.14 0.34
CA ASN A 139 -11.46 -11.10 -0.55
C ASN A 139 -10.56 -10.80 -1.76
N ARG A 140 -9.30 -11.22 -1.75
CA ARG A 140 -8.32 -10.89 -2.79
C ARG A 140 -7.40 -12.07 -3.10
N THR A 141 -6.68 -11.94 -4.21
CA THR A 141 -5.58 -12.84 -4.59
C THR A 141 -4.29 -12.03 -4.73
N TRP A 142 -3.15 -12.67 -4.51
CA TRP A 142 -1.84 -12.03 -4.67
C TRP A 142 -1.21 -12.45 -5.99
N GLY A 143 -0.99 -11.49 -6.88
CA GLY A 143 -0.45 -11.57 -8.23
C GLY A 143 -0.02 -12.91 -8.79
N GLY A 144 -0.92 -13.61 -9.48
CA GLY A 144 -0.61 -14.82 -10.23
C GLY A 144 -0.71 -16.15 -9.46
N GLU A 145 -1.22 -16.12 -8.22
CA GLU A 145 -1.61 -17.34 -7.48
C GLU A 145 -3.08 -17.72 -7.68
#